data_930f0fcee871a2c486452bb7c5fbbc07
#
_entry.id   930f0fcee871a2c486452bb7c5fbbc07
#
_cell.length_a   1.000
_cell.length_b   1.000
_cell.length_c   1.000
_cell.angle_alpha   90.00
_cell.angle_beta   90.00
_cell.angle_gamma   90.00
#
_symmetry.space_group_name_H-M   'P 1'
#
loop_
_entity.id
_entity.type
_entity.pdbx_description
1 polymer ?
#
loop_
_entity_poly.entity_id
_entity_poly.type
_entity_poly.pdbx_seq_one_letter_code
_entity_poly.pdbx_strand_id
1 'polypeptide(L)'
;MINAELLHSTDELRKIIIDNPDLPLLVFAGEDANIGDWSYMSCSRISVCLGEVLDFDAVHYDDRIFTDGDEFAECLADVLSYDFVGTDREFEEYLEKEVEKYDPYWVKCIIIYVDN
;
A
#
# COMPACT_ATOMS: atom_id res chain seq x y z
N MET A 1 -31.11 4.33 -16.22
CA MET A 1 -30.60 2.99 -15.85
C MET A 1 -29.08 3.05 -15.74
N ILE A 2 -28.54 2.55 -14.65
CA ILE A 2 -27.09 2.52 -14.46
C ILE A 2 -26.44 1.44 -15.34
N ASN A 3 -25.24 1.71 -15.86
CA ASN A 3 -24.45 0.71 -16.58
C ASN A 3 -24.01 -0.39 -15.59
N ALA A 4 -24.30 -1.64 -15.93
CA ALA A 4 -23.98 -2.79 -15.08
C ALA A 4 -22.49 -2.95 -14.78
N GLU A 5 -21.60 -2.46 -15.66
CA GLU A 5 -20.15 -2.47 -15.46
C GLU A 5 -19.69 -1.58 -14.28
N LEU A 6 -20.53 -0.65 -13.86
CA LEU A 6 -20.26 0.24 -12.73
C LEU A 6 -20.72 -0.34 -11.40
N LEU A 7 -21.44 -1.45 -11.44
CA LEU A 7 -21.93 -2.15 -10.25
C LEU A 7 -21.05 -3.35 -9.95
N HIS A 8 -20.59 -3.44 -8.72
CA HIS A 8 -19.68 -4.51 -8.29
C HIS A 8 -20.34 -5.46 -7.32
N SER A 9 -20.04 -6.76 -7.45
CA SER A 9 -20.47 -7.76 -6.47
C SER A 9 -19.76 -7.51 -5.13
N THR A 10 -20.48 -7.71 -4.03
CA THR A 10 -19.93 -7.60 -2.69
C THR A 10 -19.45 -8.93 -2.11
N ASP A 11 -19.51 -10.02 -2.88
CA ASP A 11 -19.25 -11.36 -2.37
C ASP A 11 -17.84 -11.53 -1.79
N GLU A 12 -16.82 -11.11 -2.52
CA GLU A 12 -15.42 -11.19 -2.05
C GLU A 12 -15.18 -10.30 -0.83
N LEU A 13 -15.68 -9.07 -0.87
CA LEU A 13 -15.52 -8.13 0.24
C LEU A 13 -16.21 -8.65 1.49
N ARG A 14 -17.42 -9.19 1.33
CA ARG A 14 -18.19 -9.75 2.44
C ARG A 14 -17.46 -10.92 3.08
N LYS A 15 -16.92 -11.82 2.27
CA LYS A 15 -16.17 -12.98 2.75
C LYS A 15 -14.93 -12.56 3.55
N ILE A 16 -14.18 -11.59 3.03
CA ILE A 16 -12.97 -11.08 3.69
C ILE A 16 -13.33 -10.43 5.03
N ILE A 17 -14.42 -9.65 5.07
CA ILE A 17 -14.87 -9.01 6.31
C ILE A 17 -15.32 -10.05 7.34
N ILE A 18 -16.06 -11.06 6.93
CA ILE A 18 -16.53 -12.13 7.82
C ILE A 18 -15.35 -12.89 8.42
N ASP A 19 -14.36 -13.22 7.59
CA ASP A 19 -13.17 -13.95 8.03
C ASP A 19 -12.20 -13.09 8.86
N ASN A 20 -12.28 -11.77 8.74
CA ASN A 20 -11.36 -10.82 9.40
C ASN A 20 -12.12 -9.60 9.96
N PRO A 21 -13.04 -9.83 10.93
CA PRO A 21 -13.98 -8.78 11.37
C PRO A 21 -13.32 -7.58 12.08
N ASP A 22 -12.11 -7.76 12.59
CA ASP A 22 -11.40 -6.71 13.35
C ASP A 22 -10.38 -5.92 12.54
N LEU A 23 -10.20 -6.28 11.25
CA LEU A 23 -9.21 -5.58 10.42
C LEU A 23 -9.75 -4.26 9.89
N PRO A 24 -8.93 -3.20 9.89
CA PRO A 24 -9.30 -1.93 9.27
C PRO A 24 -9.31 -2.03 7.75
N LEU A 25 -9.96 -1.07 7.12
CA LEU A 25 -10.10 -0.97 5.68
C LEU A 25 -9.27 0.19 5.15
N LEU A 26 -8.50 -0.07 4.08
CA LEU A 26 -7.75 0.96 3.36
C LEU A 26 -8.13 0.91 1.89
N VAL A 27 -8.37 2.07 1.29
CA VAL A 27 -8.74 2.18 -0.13
C VAL A 27 -7.67 2.93 -0.88
N PHE A 28 -7.15 2.34 -1.96
CA PHE A 28 -6.25 3.00 -2.89
C PHE A 28 -6.99 3.31 -4.18
N ALA A 29 -6.79 4.52 -4.70
CA ALA A 29 -7.32 4.97 -5.98
C ALA A 29 -6.18 5.08 -6.98
N GLY A 30 -6.32 4.44 -8.14
CA GLY A 30 -5.35 4.53 -9.22
C GLY A 30 -5.41 5.87 -9.94
N GLU A 31 -4.50 6.07 -10.90
CA GLU A 31 -4.37 7.32 -11.65
C GLU A 31 -5.67 7.73 -12.34
N ASP A 32 -6.40 6.76 -12.88
CA ASP A 32 -7.59 7.00 -13.67
C ASP A 32 -8.89 6.94 -12.86
N ALA A 33 -8.80 6.83 -11.55
CA ALA A 33 -9.97 6.72 -10.68
C ALA A 33 -10.89 7.94 -10.77
N ASN A 34 -10.33 9.13 -10.89
CA ASN A 34 -11.09 10.36 -11.13
C ASN A 34 -10.24 11.34 -11.94
N ILE A 35 -10.42 11.33 -13.26
CA ILE A 35 -9.70 12.19 -14.19
C ILE A 35 -10.50 13.42 -14.61
N GLY A 36 -11.73 13.58 -14.13
CA GLY A 36 -12.60 14.73 -14.42
C GLY A 36 -12.67 15.73 -13.28
N ASP A 37 -13.41 16.82 -13.50
CA ASP A 37 -13.62 17.87 -12.51
C ASP A 37 -14.80 17.58 -11.57
N TRP A 38 -15.19 16.33 -11.45
CA TRP A 38 -16.32 15.91 -10.63
C TRP A 38 -15.88 15.65 -9.19
N SER A 39 -16.76 15.92 -8.23
CA SER A 39 -16.49 15.63 -6.83
C SER A 39 -16.30 14.14 -6.57
N TYR A 40 -17.04 13.29 -7.28
CA TYR A 40 -16.94 11.84 -7.22
C TYR A 40 -17.10 11.25 -8.59
N MET A 41 -16.42 10.16 -8.84
CA MET A 41 -16.52 9.41 -10.07
C MET A 41 -16.64 7.92 -9.75
N SER A 42 -17.57 7.23 -10.46
CA SER A 42 -17.67 5.77 -10.34
C SER A 42 -16.47 5.09 -10.98
N CYS A 43 -16.05 3.97 -10.41
CA CYS A 43 -14.89 3.21 -10.89
C CYS A 43 -15.34 1.87 -11.43
N SER A 44 -14.87 1.54 -12.65
CA SER A 44 -15.16 0.26 -13.29
C SER A 44 -14.30 -0.89 -12.80
N ARG A 45 -13.14 -0.59 -12.20
CA ARG A 45 -12.22 -1.61 -11.67
C ARG A 45 -12.19 -1.55 -10.16
N ILE A 46 -12.37 -2.72 -9.55
CA ILE A 46 -12.24 -2.88 -8.10
C ILE A 46 -11.60 -4.23 -7.82
N SER A 47 -10.68 -4.25 -6.86
CA SER A 47 -10.15 -5.49 -6.32
C SER A 47 -10.02 -5.38 -4.81
N VAL A 48 -10.18 -6.50 -4.12
CA VAL A 48 -10.15 -6.59 -2.66
C VAL A 48 -9.15 -7.67 -2.26
N CYS A 49 -8.28 -7.36 -1.32
CA CYS A 49 -7.33 -8.33 -0.80
C CYS A 49 -6.97 -8.04 0.65
N LEU A 50 -6.30 -8.99 1.28
CA LEU A 50 -5.64 -8.80 2.57
C LEU A 50 -4.20 -8.38 2.32
N GLY A 51 -3.68 -7.46 3.11
CA GLY A 51 -2.29 -7.05 3.02
C GLY A 51 -1.80 -6.37 4.28
N GLU A 52 -0.53 -6.05 4.27
CA GLU A 52 0.10 -5.24 5.30
C GLU A 52 0.57 -3.94 4.67
N VAL A 53 0.42 -2.85 5.39
CA VAL A 53 0.79 -1.52 4.92
C VAL A 53 1.68 -0.82 5.92
N LEU A 54 2.59 -0.02 5.41
CA LEU A 54 3.46 0.83 6.21
C LEU A 54 3.32 2.27 5.75
N ASP A 55 2.82 3.12 6.65
CA ASP A 55 2.77 4.56 6.44
C ASP A 55 3.89 5.18 7.26
N PHE A 56 4.97 5.57 6.61
CA PHE A 56 6.12 6.06 7.33
C PHE A 56 6.81 7.22 6.63
N ASP A 57 6.79 8.38 7.27
CA ASP A 57 7.31 9.62 6.73
C ASP A 57 8.84 9.68 6.64
N ALA A 58 9.56 8.79 7.31
CA ALA A 58 11.01 8.85 7.36
C ALA A 58 11.71 8.51 6.04
N VAL A 59 11.00 7.91 5.11
CA VAL A 59 11.54 7.57 3.79
C VAL A 59 11.16 8.63 2.75
N HIS A 60 10.76 9.76 3.14
CA HIS A 60 10.51 11.04 2.41
C HIS A 60 10.41 11.00 0.89
N TYR A 61 9.67 10.07 0.35
CA TYR A 61 9.24 10.11 -1.02
C TYR A 61 7.71 10.23 -1.03
N ASP A 62 7.20 11.46 -0.96
CA ASP A 62 5.79 11.77 -1.27
C ASP A 62 4.74 11.00 -0.46
N ASP A 63 4.51 11.23 0.80
CA ASP A 63 3.37 10.65 1.56
C ASP A 63 3.00 9.20 1.16
N ARG A 64 4.00 8.42 0.77
CA ARG A 64 3.79 7.11 0.18
C ARG A 64 3.50 6.05 1.24
N ILE A 65 2.41 5.34 1.05
CA ILE A 65 2.10 4.14 1.83
C ILE A 65 2.67 2.93 1.10
N PHE A 66 3.49 2.15 1.79
CA PHE A 66 4.08 0.95 1.23
C PHE A 66 3.19 -0.26 1.47
N THR A 67 3.01 -1.07 0.43
CA THR A 67 2.28 -2.35 0.50
C THR A 67 3.20 -3.55 0.28
N ASP A 68 4.45 -3.29 -0.08
CA ASP A 68 5.46 -4.30 -0.42
C ASP A 68 6.73 -4.02 0.39
N GLY A 69 7.15 -5.02 1.17
CA GLY A 69 8.36 -4.91 1.98
C GLY A 69 9.63 -4.76 1.17
N ASP A 70 9.70 -5.34 -0.03
CA ASP A 70 10.87 -5.22 -0.90
C ASP A 70 10.98 -3.80 -1.46
N GLU A 71 9.88 -3.19 -1.88
CA GLU A 71 9.87 -1.79 -2.29
C GLU A 71 10.27 -0.85 -1.15
N PHE A 72 9.78 -1.11 0.04
CA PHE A 72 10.17 -0.33 1.21
C PHE A 72 11.67 -0.44 1.47
N ALA A 73 12.22 -1.65 1.42
CA ALA A 73 13.65 -1.87 1.62
C ALA A 73 14.50 -1.14 0.57
N GLU A 74 14.08 -1.15 -0.69
CA GLU A 74 14.77 -0.42 -1.76
C GLU A 74 14.76 1.09 -1.52
N CYS A 75 13.61 1.65 -1.15
CA CYS A 75 13.51 3.07 -0.84
C CYS A 75 14.35 3.46 0.38
N LEU A 76 14.33 2.63 1.41
CA LEU A 76 15.16 2.87 2.59
C LEU A 76 16.65 2.78 2.26
N ALA A 77 17.05 1.84 1.41
CA ALA A 77 18.43 1.70 0.94
C ALA A 77 18.91 2.98 0.24
N ASP A 78 18.08 3.57 -0.61
CA ASP A 78 18.42 4.81 -1.30
C ASP A 78 18.68 5.95 -0.31
N VAL A 79 17.84 6.09 0.70
CA VAL A 79 18.00 7.14 1.72
C VAL A 79 19.27 6.91 2.55
N LEU A 80 19.48 5.69 3.01
CA LEU A 80 20.60 5.36 3.89
C LEU A 80 21.96 5.36 3.19
N SER A 81 21.97 5.16 1.87
CA SER A 81 23.21 5.10 1.09
C SER A 81 23.96 6.44 1.03
N TYR A 82 23.26 7.56 1.22
CA TYR A 82 23.88 8.89 1.13
C TYR A 82 24.97 9.13 2.16
N ASP A 83 24.78 8.67 3.38
CA ASP A 83 25.69 8.94 4.49
C ASP A 83 26.46 7.71 4.96
N PHE A 84 26.24 6.56 4.34
CA PHE A 84 26.87 5.33 4.75
C PHE A 84 28.30 5.24 4.23
N VAL A 85 29.24 4.89 5.12
CA VAL A 85 30.66 4.66 4.82
C VAL A 85 30.98 3.22 5.20
N GLY A 86 31.39 2.40 4.21
CA GLY A 86 31.72 1.00 4.41
C GLY A 86 31.66 0.22 3.09
N THR A 87 31.84 -1.07 3.18
CA THR A 87 31.74 -1.98 2.04
C THR A 87 30.29 -2.29 1.69
N ASP A 88 30.02 -2.83 0.51
CA ASP A 88 28.69 -3.24 0.09
C ASP A 88 28.09 -4.26 1.05
N ARG A 89 28.91 -5.19 1.54
CA ARG A 89 28.47 -6.19 2.51
C ARG A 89 28.09 -5.57 3.85
N GLU A 90 28.87 -4.61 4.31
CA GLU A 90 28.56 -3.87 5.54
C GLU A 90 27.26 -3.07 5.38
N PHE A 91 27.03 -2.50 4.21
CA PHE A 91 25.79 -1.79 3.92
C PHE A 91 24.57 -2.72 3.91
N GLU A 92 24.70 -3.91 3.30
CA GLU A 92 23.63 -4.91 3.32
C GLU A 92 23.24 -5.33 4.73
N GLU A 93 24.21 -5.57 5.58
CA GLU A 93 23.98 -5.92 6.99
C GLU A 93 23.32 -4.76 7.75
N TYR A 94 23.76 -3.55 7.50
CA TYR A 94 23.18 -2.34 8.09
C TYR A 94 21.74 -2.13 7.64
N LEU A 95 21.47 -2.27 6.35
CA LEU A 95 20.13 -2.12 5.78
C LEU A 95 19.16 -3.16 6.39
N GLU A 96 19.58 -4.40 6.50
CA GLU A 96 18.76 -5.47 7.05
C GLU A 96 18.31 -5.15 8.47
N LYS A 97 19.21 -4.65 9.30
CA LYS A 97 18.87 -4.22 10.67
C LYS A 97 17.96 -3.02 10.71
N GLU A 98 18.17 -2.06 9.82
CA GLU A 98 17.32 -0.86 9.74
C GLU A 98 15.90 -1.21 9.27
N VAL A 99 15.76 -2.12 8.31
CA VAL A 99 14.46 -2.61 7.85
C VAL A 99 13.69 -3.29 8.99
N GLU A 100 14.37 -4.12 9.78
CA GLU A 100 13.75 -4.84 10.90
C GLU A 100 13.14 -3.90 11.94
N LYS A 101 13.69 -2.72 12.12
CA LYS A 101 13.16 -1.73 13.06
C LYS A 101 11.73 -1.29 12.74
N TYR A 102 11.31 -1.43 11.48
CA TYR A 102 9.99 -1.03 11.03
C TYR A 102 8.96 -2.16 11.10
N ASP A 103 9.38 -3.39 11.39
CA ASP A 103 8.46 -4.53 11.47
C ASP A 103 7.24 -4.28 12.37
N PRO A 104 7.37 -3.68 13.56
CA PRO A 104 6.22 -3.42 14.42
C PRO A 104 5.24 -2.37 13.87
N TYR A 105 5.64 -1.61 12.87
CA TYR A 105 4.82 -0.52 12.32
C TYR A 105 3.97 -0.94 11.13
N TRP A 106 4.18 -2.14 10.59
CA TRP A 106 3.34 -2.68 9.55
C TRP A 106 1.97 -3.04 10.11
N VAL A 107 0.92 -2.60 9.42
CA VAL A 107 -0.47 -2.82 9.84
C VAL A 107 -1.16 -3.75 8.87
N LYS A 108 -1.71 -4.84 9.38
CA LYS A 108 -2.54 -5.75 8.59
C LYS A 108 -3.91 -5.12 8.37
N CYS A 109 -4.40 -5.13 7.12
CA CYS A 109 -5.68 -4.52 6.79
C CYS A 109 -6.32 -5.18 5.57
N ILE A 110 -7.60 -4.83 5.36
CA ILE A 110 -8.32 -5.15 4.13
C ILE A 110 -8.03 -4.00 3.16
N ILE A 111 -7.56 -4.34 1.95
CA ILE A 111 -7.20 -3.33 0.96
C ILE A 111 -8.16 -3.41 -0.22
N ILE A 112 -8.71 -2.26 -0.60
CA ILE A 112 -9.51 -2.12 -1.81
C ILE A 112 -8.74 -1.22 -2.78
N TYR A 113 -8.53 -1.71 -4.00
CA TYR A 113 -7.99 -0.92 -5.10
C TYR A 113 -9.11 -0.56 -6.05
N VAL A 114 -9.25 0.71 -6.38
CA VAL A 114 -10.23 1.21 -7.34
C VAL A 114 -9.54 1.97 -8.46
N ASP A 115 -10.05 1.81 -9.68
CA ASP A 115 -9.54 2.51 -10.86
C ASP A 115 -10.56 2.45 -12.01
N ASN A 116 -10.20 3.07 -13.12
CA ASN A 116 -11.00 3.05 -14.34
C ASN A 116 -10.25 2.53 -15.56
#